data_eac48477bfff94b23657567064a0f513
#
_entry.id   eac48477bfff94b23657567064a0f513
#
_cell.length_a   1.000
_cell.length_b   1.000
_cell.length_c   1.000
_cell.angle_alpha   90.00
_cell.angle_beta   90.00
_cell.angle_gamma   90.00
#
_symmetry.space_group_name_H-M   'P 1'
#
loop_
_entity.id
_entity.type
_entity.pdbx_description
1 polymer ?
#
loop_
_entity_poly.entity_id
_entity_poly.type
_entity_poly.pdbx_seq_one_letter_code
_entity_poly.pdbx_strand_id
1 'polypeptide(L)'
;MAVVANRFDVYLTNLNPAVGSEIQKTRPCLIISPDEMNTHIQTVIVAPMTTAGKDYPTRVPCTFKKKKGQIVLDQIRTIDKTRLVNKLGTIDPETQLKVITTLQRLFSF
;
A
#
# COMPACT_ATOMS: atom_id res chain seq x y z
N MET A 1 -22.40 -0.24 0.41
CA MET A 1 -21.87 0.93 1.10
C MET A 1 -20.51 1.29 0.57
N ALA A 2 -20.27 2.56 0.31
CA ALA A 2 -18.98 2.98 -0.22
C ALA A 2 -17.89 2.87 0.84
N VAL A 3 -16.72 2.35 0.46
CA VAL A 3 -15.56 2.31 1.33
C VAL A 3 -14.89 3.68 1.31
N VAL A 4 -14.69 4.27 2.50
CA VAL A 4 -13.97 5.52 2.64
C VAL A 4 -12.51 5.19 2.96
N ALA A 5 -11.67 5.25 1.93
CA ALA A 5 -10.25 4.98 2.07
C ALA A 5 -9.47 6.29 1.99
N ASN A 6 -8.61 6.53 2.96
CA ASN A 6 -7.77 7.72 2.99
C ASN A 6 -6.33 7.35 2.69
N ARG A 7 -5.59 8.28 2.11
CA ARG A 7 -4.16 8.09 1.89
C ARG A 7 -3.49 7.71 3.22
N PHE A 8 -2.61 6.72 3.17
CA PHE A 8 -1.85 6.16 4.29
C PHE A 8 -2.64 5.27 5.25
N ASP A 9 -3.92 5.02 4.96
CA ASP A 9 -4.64 3.93 5.62
C ASP A 9 -4.06 2.59 5.17
N VAL A 10 -4.08 1.62 6.08
CA VAL A 10 -3.68 0.24 5.78
C VAL A 10 -4.94 -0.61 5.77
N TYR A 11 -5.19 -1.30 4.68
CA TYR A 11 -6.33 -2.19 4.52
C TYR A 11 -5.86 -3.62 4.26
N LEU A 12 -6.54 -4.56 4.88
CA LEU A 12 -6.44 -5.95 4.46
C LEU A 12 -7.08 -6.04 3.08
N THR A 13 -6.32 -6.53 2.10
CA THR A 13 -6.68 -6.42 0.68
C THR A 13 -6.47 -7.74 -0.03
N ASN A 14 -7.45 -8.13 -0.85
CA ASN A 14 -7.33 -9.31 -1.69
C ASN A 14 -6.58 -8.96 -2.98
N LEU A 15 -5.37 -9.47 -3.12
CA LEU A 15 -4.50 -9.22 -4.26
C LEU A 15 -4.61 -10.29 -5.37
N ASN A 16 -5.39 -11.34 -5.16
CA ASN A 16 -5.58 -12.36 -6.18
C ASN A 16 -6.59 -11.90 -7.24
N PRO A 17 -6.42 -12.32 -8.51
CA PRO A 17 -5.29 -13.11 -9.00
C PRO A 17 -4.03 -12.26 -9.18
N ALA A 18 -2.87 -12.90 -8.97
CA ALA A 18 -1.56 -12.29 -9.20
C ALA A 18 -0.72 -13.27 -10.00
N VAL A 19 0.29 -12.77 -10.72
CA VAL A 19 1.08 -13.57 -11.66
C VAL A 19 2.56 -13.52 -11.29
N GLY A 20 3.21 -14.67 -11.30
CA GLY A 20 4.66 -14.77 -11.15
C GLY A 20 5.17 -14.19 -9.84
N SER A 21 6.05 -13.20 -9.95
CA SER A 21 6.69 -12.57 -8.78
C SER A 21 5.87 -11.47 -8.13
N GLU A 22 4.66 -11.23 -8.58
CA GLU A 22 3.75 -10.28 -7.94
C GLU A 22 3.34 -10.82 -6.57
N ILE A 23 3.25 -9.92 -5.59
CA ILE A 23 2.75 -10.27 -4.26
C ILE A 23 1.27 -10.65 -4.39
N GLN A 24 0.91 -11.79 -3.79
CA GLN A 24 -0.41 -12.39 -3.96
C GLN A 24 -1.07 -12.68 -2.62
N LYS A 25 -2.30 -13.21 -2.67
CA LYS A 25 -3.15 -13.53 -1.53
C LYS A 25 -3.73 -12.28 -0.88
N THR A 26 -4.32 -12.47 0.29
CA THR A 26 -4.87 -11.37 1.08
C THR A 26 -3.79 -10.86 2.02
N ARG A 27 -3.46 -9.57 1.88
CA ARG A 27 -2.34 -8.97 2.63
C ARG A 27 -2.68 -7.56 3.04
N PRO A 28 -2.02 -7.03 4.07
CA PRO A 28 -2.08 -5.60 4.35
C PRO A 28 -1.52 -4.83 3.17
N CYS A 29 -2.23 -3.79 2.77
CA CYS A 29 -1.79 -2.88 1.71
C CYS A 29 -1.98 -1.45 2.16
N LEU A 30 -1.02 -0.61 1.81
CA LEU A 30 -1.06 0.81 2.10
C LEU A 30 -1.78 1.55 0.97
N ILE A 31 -2.76 2.36 1.31
CA ILE A 31 -3.40 3.26 0.33
C ILE A 31 -2.43 4.41 0.07
N ILE A 32 -1.99 4.57 -1.17
CA ILE A 32 -1.06 5.66 -1.55
C ILE A 32 -1.70 6.72 -2.44
N SER A 33 -2.84 6.43 -3.03
CA SER A 33 -3.55 7.42 -3.83
C SER A 33 -4.12 8.53 -2.96
N PRO A 34 -4.18 9.77 -3.49
CA PRO A 34 -4.66 10.91 -2.70
C PRO A 34 -6.15 10.82 -2.39
N ASP A 35 -6.55 11.43 -1.28
CA ASP A 35 -7.94 11.40 -0.80
C ASP A 35 -8.91 11.89 -1.86
N GLU A 36 -8.53 12.89 -2.62
CA GLU A 36 -9.35 13.43 -3.69
C GLU A 36 -9.69 12.37 -4.73
N MET A 37 -8.69 11.59 -5.16
CA MET A 37 -8.90 10.45 -6.05
C MET A 37 -9.75 9.38 -5.37
N ASN A 38 -9.44 9.05 -4.12
CA ASN A 38 -10.12 7.98 -3.39
C ASN A 38 -11.60 8.27 -3.18
N THR A 39 -11.97 9.54 -3.08
CA THR A 39 -13.36 9.94 -2.88
C THR A 39 -14.19 9.83 -4.16
N HIS A 40 -13.59 10.09 -5.31
CA HIS A 40 -14.34 10.27 -6.56
C HIS A 40 -14.27 9.09 -7.51
N ILE A 41 -13.30 8.19 -7.34
CA ILE A 41 -13.08 7.07 -8.26
C ILE A 41 -13.28 5.74 -7.53
N GLN A 42 -13.78 4.73 -8.23
CA GLN A 42 -14.05 3.40 -7.65
C GLN A 42 -12.75 2.60 -7.41
N THR A 43 -11.63 3.06 -7.92
CA THR A 43 -10.35 2.39 -7.72
C THR A 43 -9.47 3.18 -6.76
N VAL A 44 -8.50 2.48 -6.17
CA VAL A 44 -7.43 3.08 -5.34
C VAL A 44 -6.10 2.52 -5.78
N ILE A 45 -5.02 3.26 -5.54
CA ILE A 45 -3.66 2.78 -5.76
C ILE A 45 -3.10 2.34 -4.41
N VAL A 46 -2.61 1.11 -4.36
CA VAL A 46 -2.09 0.51 -3.13
C VAL A 46 -0.66 0.02 -3.31
N ALA A 47 0.06 -0.06 -2.20
CA ALA A 47 1.35 -0.70 -2.11
C ALA A 47 1.25 -1.88 -1.14
N PRO A 48 1.57 -3.11 -1.59
CA PRO A 48 1.51 -4.26 -0.68
C PRO A 48 2.55 -4.16 0.42
N MET A 49 2.25 -4.73 1.57
CA MET A 49 3.16 -4.83 2.70
C MET A 49 3.51 -6.28 2.92
N THR A 50 4.78 -6.56 3.26
CA THR A 50 5.25 -7.92 3.49
C THR A 50 6.18 -7.97 4.69
N THR A 51 6.18 -9.10 5.41
CA THR A 51 7.14 -9.34 6.48
C THR A 51 8.39 -10.04 5.97
N ALA A 52 8.36 -10.53 4.73
CA ALA A 52 9.49 -11.19 4.09
C ALA A 52 9.97 -10.33 2.92
N GLY A 53 11.27 -10.35 2.68
CA GLY A 53 11.83 -9.63 1.55
C GLY A 53 13.19 -9.07 1.84
N LYS A 54 13.89 -8.71 0.78
CA LYS A 54 15.21 -8.11 0.85
C LYS A 54 15.10 -6.60 0.86
N ASP A 55 16.12 -5.93 1.38
CA ASP A 55 16.18 -4.49 1.35
C ASP A 55 16.48 -4.00 -0.06
N TYR A 56 15.60 -3.16 -0.56
CA TYR A 56 15.79 -2.44 -1.83
C TYR A 56 15.46 -0.97 -1.61
N PRO A 57 16.07 -0.06 -2.41
CA PRO A 57 15.76 1.37 -2.29
C PRO A 57 14.28 1.71 -2.50
N THR A 58 13.54 0.86 -3.20
CA THR A 58 12.11 1.05 -3.49
C THR A 58 11.20 0.47 -2.41
N ARG A 59 11.77 -0.08 -1.34
CA ARG A 59 11.00 -0.70 -0.25
C ARG A 59 11.26 0.05 1.04
N VAL A 60 10.19 0.47 1.70
CA VAL A 60 10.27 1.27 2.93
C VAL A 60 10.09 0.36 4.13
N PRO A 61 11.11 0.24 5.02
CA PRO A 61 10.94 -0.51 6.26
C PRO A 61 9.83 0.11 7.10
N CYS A 62 9.02 -0.73 7.70
CA CYS A 62 7.88 -0.28 8.48
C CYS A 62 7.58 -1.28 9.58
N THR A 63 7.33 -0.76 10.79
CA THR A 63 6.79 -1.58 11.88
C THR A 63 5.33 -1.20 12.03
N PHE A 64 4.44 -2.13 11.72
CA PHE A 64 3.00 -1.90 11.79
C PHE A 64 2.38 -2.95 12.72
N LYS A 65 1.64 -2.48 13.72
CA LYS A 65 1.03 -3.37 14.74
C LYS A 65 2.04 -4.36 15.32
N LYS A 66 3.21 -3.85 15.67
CA LYS A 66 4.32 -4.62 16.29
C LYS A 66 4.98 -5.65 15.37
N LYS A 67 4.64 -5.65 14.09
CA LYS A 67 5.29 -6.52 13.09
C LYS A 67 6.21 -5.71 12.22
N LYS A 68 7.46 -6.14 12.12
CA LYS A 68 8.44 -5.54 11.22
C LYS A 68 8.20 -6.06 9.81
N GLY A 69 8.24 -5.17 8.85
CA GLY A 69 8.05 -5.53 7.46
C GLY A 69 8.48 -4.41 6.55
N GLN A 70 7.98 -4.47 5.33
CA GLN A 70 8.30 -3.49 4.30
C GLN A 70 7.05 -3.10 3.54
N ILE A 71 7.01 -1.84 3.10
CA ILE A 71 6.05 -1.35 2.13
C ILE A 71 6.72 -1.45 0.76
N VAL A 72 6.13 -2.23 -0.14
CA VAL A 72 6.76 -2.60 -1.42
C VAL A 72 6.29 -1.65 -2.51
N LEU A 73 7.00 -0.53 -2.67
CA LEU A 73 6.62 0.51 -3.61
C LEU A 73 6.93 0.16 -5.07
N ASP A 74 7.76 -0.84 -5.31
CA ASP A 74 8.00 -1.35 -6.66
C ASP A 74 6.88 -2.25 -7.18
N GLN A 75 5.89 -2.56 -6.34
CA GLN A 75 4.71 -3.34 -6.73
C GLN A 75 3.40 -2.60 -6.49
N ILE A 76 3.40 -1.29 -6.61
CA ILE A 76 2.15 -0.53 -6.53
C ILE A 76 1.22 -0.93 -7.66
N ARG A 77 -0.08 -0.96 -7.35
CA ARG A 77 -1.07 -1.32 -8.35
C ARG A 77 -2.40 -0.64 -8.05
N THR A 78 -3.18 -0.45 -9.09
CA THR A 78 -4.55 0.02 -8.98
C THR A 78 -5.47 -1.17 -8.78
N ILE A 79 -6.34 -1.07 -7.78
CA ILE A 79 -7.33 -2.10 -7.51
C ILE A 79 -8.72 -1.47 -7.36
N ASP A 80 -9.74 -2.27 -7.60
CA ASP A 80 -11.11 -1.88 -7.29
C ASP A 80 -11.31 -1.88 -5.77
N LYS A 81 -12.08 -0.93 -5.27
CA LYS A 81 -12.36 -0.82 -3.83
C LYS A 81 -13.02 -2.06 -3.24
N THR A 82 -13.68 -2.87 -4.07
CA THR A 82 -14.27 -4.13 -3.60
C THR A 82 -13.25 -5.14 -3.12
N ARG A 83 -11.98 -4.96 -3.46
CA ARG A 83 -10.90 -5.83 -2.96
C ARG A 83 -10.45 -5.47 -1.56
N LEU A 84 -10.85 -4.32 -1.03
CA LEU A 84 -10.54 -3.89 0.33
C LEU A 84 -11.45 -4.63 1.30
N VAL A 85 -10.87 -5.41 2.22
CA VAL A 85 -11.63 -6.23 3.16
C VAL A 85 -11.99 -5.42 4.40
N ASN A 86 -10.99 -4.90 5.11
CA ASN A 86 -11.22 -4.06 6.28
C ASN A 86 -10.00 -3.20 6.58
N LYS A 87 -10.26 -2.07 7.20
CA LYS A 87 -9.20 -1.15 7.62
C LYS A 87 -8.48 -1.71 8.84
N LEU A 88 -7.15 -1.73 8.77
CA LEU A 88 -6.28 -2.21 9.86
C LEU A 88 -5.71 -1.06 10.69
N GLY A 89 -5.55 0.11 10.10
CA GLY A 89 -4.98 1.27 10.77
C GLY A 89 -4.42 2.29 9.80
N THR A 90 -3.48 3.09 10.28
CA THR A 90 -2.82 4.14 9.50
C THR A 90 -1.34 4.11 9.87
N ILE A 91 -0.46 4.33 8.90
CA ILE A 91 0.98 4.41 9.20
C ILE A 91 1.32 5.76 9.82
N ASP A 92 2.43 5.80 10.59
CA ASP A 92 2.84 7.00 11.30
C ASP A 92 3.39 8.09 10.34
N PRO A 93 3.42 9.36 10.79
CA PRO A 93 3.86 10.46 9.92
C PRO A 93 5.29 10.31 9.38
N GLU A 94 6.21 9.75 10.16
CA GLU A 94 7.57 9.53 9.71
C GLU A 94 7.62 8.53 8.54
N THR A 95 6.87 7.45 8.65
CA THR A 95 6.77 6.45 7.58
C THR A 95 6.06 7.03 6.36
N GLN A 96 5.04 7.86 6.56
CA GLN A 96 4.35 8.55 5.47
C GLN A 96 5.33 9.38 4.64
N LEU A 97 6.21 10.13 5.30
CA LEU A 97 7.20 10.95 4.61
C LEU A 97 8.18 10.09 3.81
N LYS A 98 8.63 8.98 4.38
CA LYS A 98 9.53 8.05 3.69
C LYS A 98 8.88 7.46 2.45
N VAL A 99 7.61 7.12 2.53
CA VAL A 99 6.86 6.58 1.39
C VAL A 99 6.81 7.60 0.26
N ILE A 100 6.41 8.83 0.55
CA ILE A 100 6.30 9.88 -0.47
C ILE A 100 7.67 10.19 -1.09
N THR A 101 8.70 10.31 -0.26
CA THR A 101 10.06 10.57 -0.74
C THR A 101 10.55 9.45 -1.67
N THR A 102 10.28 8.20 -1.31
CA THR A 102 10.67 7.05 -2.13
C THR A 102 9.91 7.02 -3.46
N LEU A 103 8.61 7.32 -3.44
CA LEU A 103 7.81 7.40 -4.66
C LEU A 103 8.31 8.50 -5.59
N GLN A 104 8.68 9.64 -5.04
CA GLN A 104 9.24 10.74 -5.82
C GLN A 104 10.54 10.34 -6.48
N ARG A 105 11.42 9.63 -5.78
CA ARG A 105 12.68 9.11 -6.34
C ARG A 105 12.43 8.08 -7.42
N LEU A 106 11.46 7.19 -7.19
CA LEU A 106 11.12 6.13 -8.13
C LEU A 106 10.70 6.68 -9.49
N PHE A 107 10.00 7.80 -9.50
CA PHE A 107 9.46 8.42 -10.72
C PHE A 107 10.22 9.66 -11.18
N SER A 108 11.36 9.96 -10.61
CA SER A 108 12.21 11.07 -11.08
C SER A 108 13.31 10.56 -11.99
N PHE A 109 13.80 11.45 -12.84
CA PHE A 109 14.95 11.17 -13.70
C PHE A 109 16.25 11.24 -12.95
#